data_4f2a5b26082249faf1116b7104eb3cda
#
_entry.id   4f2a5b26082249faf1116b7104eb3cda
#
_cell.length_a   1.000
_cell.length_b   1.000
_cell.length_c   1.000
_cell.angle_alpha   90.00
_cell.angle_beta   90.00
_cell.angle_gamma   90.00
#
_symmetry.space_group_name_H-M   'P 1'
#
loop_
_entity.id
_entity.type
_entity.pdbx_description
1 polymer ?
#
loop_
_entity_poly.entity_id
_entity_poly.type
_entity_poly.pdbx_seq_one_letter_code
_entity_poly.pdbx_strand_id
1 'polypeptide(L)'
;MNILTGKKDKLTTLFICCLWAFVILFFVSPDSYTHDMFYRWDSAWFFTCGKAWVEGLRPYVDFADSKGPVLWLIHAVAYVLSPYNYLGLFWLSVLLYGVIFFIDYMIADLFLKDARLSWLVVLFLPWVYFNPWYHFEISAEDWCQPVVSLVMYRMVKLLYVKENSRKELCVTGFILGFALMWTLLIKFSLTVMLGVSECYCLYYLIRERMNIVKPLLFFSLGVLSLAAPILAYMLYTGILEAFVTEYFVHTLQTVSSDNPLGDYIHEWFRTFADAYYMVLFSLCVIGCYLLGRKMGKDKYFLMIAFLGFYGLAIHHNIHRHYVNCCLFFLLPFLIYMIQAYQEKLLSAYQRTKRLAVVVVLFLTILVNWTYTEGFIVPNLFFVNQQDRTDYYTVAYYMSQVQRPTLLYYRFAERGYGTLAGALPASKYWSTQTDPTQEMLDVQHRDALTGKADFIITYLTPENDKLFTGIGYHRVYKFADLALYSKHKLKAPSQPIRVSNLDVLLKRKPF
;
A
#
# COMPACT_ATOMS: atom_id res chain seq x y z
N MET A 1 -1.79 -17.92 -32.79
CA MET A 1 -2.36 -17.38 -31.54
C MET A 1 -2.78 -15.94 -31.79
N ASN A 2 -4.07 -15.73 -32.18
CA ASN A 2 -4.62 -14.43 -32.60
C ASN A 2 -5.06 -13.54 -31.41
N ILE A 3 -4.34 -13.63 -30.30
CA ILE A 3 -4.72 -12.93 -29.07
C ILE A 3 -4.47 -11.40 -29.17
N LEU A 4 -3.72 -10.92 -30.15
CA LEU A 4 -3.22 -9.54 -30.21
C LEU A 4 -3.87 -8.64 -31.31
N THR A 5 -4.88 -9.10 -32.05
CA THR A 5 -5.35 -8.38 -33.25
C THR A 5 -6.85 -8.10 -33.35
N GLY A 6 -7.65 -8.28 -32.28
CA GLY A 6 -9.09 -8.00 -32.27
C GLY A 6 -9.49 -7.02 -31.15
N LYS A 7 -10.69 -6.46 -31.21
CA LYS A 7 -11.34 -5.77 -30.09
C LYS A 7 -11.46 -6.78 -28.94
N LYS A 8 -10.47 -6.82 -28.06
CA LYS A 8 -10.44 -7.77 -26.96
C LYS A 8 -11.57 -7.49 -26.00
N ASP A 9 -12.18 -8.56 -25.56
CA ASP A 9 -13.04 -8.51 -24.39
C ASP A 9 -12.25 -7.92 -23.21
N LYS A 10 -12.80 -6.88 -22.60
CA LYS A 10 -12.19 -6.20 -21.46
C LYS A 10 -11.89 -7.16 -20.31
N LEU A 11 -12.71 -8.19 -20.15
CA LEU A 11 -12.51 -9.21 -19.12
C LEU A 11 -11.26 -10.04 -19.39
N THR A 12 -11.03 -10.47 -20.63
CA THR A 12 -9.79 -11.16 -21.03
C THR A 12 -8.55 -10.29 -20.80
N THR A 13 -8.65 -8.98 -21.11
CA THR A 13 -7.54 -8.04 -20.84
C THR A 13 -7.25 -7.93 -19.35
N LEU A 14 -8.28 -7.75 -18.52
CA LEU A 14 -8.12 -7.71 -17.05
C LEU A 14 -7.51 -9.01 -16.53
N PHE A 15 -7.98 -10.17 -17.00
CA PHE A 15 -7.42 -11.47 -16.58
C PHE A 15 -5.93 -11.59 -16.90
N ILE A 16 -5.50 -11.16 -18.11
CA ILE A 16 -4.07 -11.19 -18.49
C ILE A 16 -3.26 -10.21 -17.61
N CYS A 17 -3.81 -9.04 -17.31
CA CYS A 17 -3.17 -8.08 -16.39
C CYS A 17 -3.03 -8.65 -14.96
N CYS A 18 -4.05 -9.34 -14.44
CA CYS A 18 -3.98 -10.03 -13.16
C CYS A 18 -2.94 -11.18 -13.18
N LEU A 19 -2.89 -11.95 -14.26
CA LEU A 19 -1.89 -13.00 -14.43
C LEU A 19 -0.46 -12.42 -14.46
N TRP A 20 -0.27 -11.28 -15.13
CA TRP A 20 1.01 -10.59 -15.16
C TRP A 20 1.39 -10.06 -13.78
N ALA A 21 0.44 -9.42 -13.08
CA ALA A 21 0.64 -8.99 -11.70
C ALA A 21 0.99 -10.16 -10.78
N PHE A 22 0.31 -11.32 -10.92
CA PHE A 22 0.65 -12.53 -10.17
C PHE A 22 2.08 -12.98 -10.42
N VAL A 23 2.51 -13.07 -11.68
CA VAL A 23 3.89 -13.50 -12.02
C VAL A 23 4.92 -12.60 -11.37
N ILE A 24 4.73 -11.30 -11.44
CA ILE A 24 5.68 -10.34 -10.84
C ILE A 24 5.64 -10.41 -9.31
N LEU A 25 4.46 -10.30 -8.71
CA LEU A 25 4.30 -10.28 -7.26
C LEU A 25 4.73 -11.59 -6.60
N PHE A 26 4.64 -12.72 -7.30
CA PHE A 26 5.14 -13.99 -6.78
C PHE A 26 6.63 -13.92 -6.41
N PHE A 27 7.43 -13.17 -7.17
CA PHE A 27 8.86 -12.99 -6.92
C PHE A 27 9.19 -11.74 -6.10
N VAL A 28 8.41 -10.66 -6.24
CA VAL A 28 8.73 -9.33 -5.70
C VAL A 28 8.02 -9.05 -4.37
N SER A 29 6.77 -9.51 -4.23
CA SER A 29 6.00 -9.19 -3.03
C SER A 29 6.55 -9.90 -1.80
N PRO A 30 6.81 -9.15 -0.73
CA PRO A 30 7.17 -9.75 0.53
C PRO A 30 6.07 -10.64 1.12
N ASP A 31 4.82 -10.46 0.73
CA ASP A 31 3.69 -11.26 1.20
C ASP A 31 3.48 -12.57 0.44
N SER A 32 4.31 -12.82 -0.60
CA SER A 32 4.20 -14.00 -1.45
C SER A 32 4.65 -15.29 -0.79
N TYR A 33 4.46 -16.39 -1.51
CA TYR A 33 4.92 -17.73 -1.10
C TYR A 33 6.44 -17.82 -0.95
N THR A 34 7.19 -16.99 -1.68
CA THR A 34 8.66 -17.06 -1.74
C THR A 34 9.36 -16.31 -0.59
N HIS A 35 8.61 -15.63 0.26
CA HIS A 35 9.15 -14.81 1.34
C HIS A 35 8.75 -15.32 2.71
N ASP A 36 9.63 -15.10 3.70
CA ASP A 36 9.35 -15.35 5.11
C ASP A 36 8.29 -14.37 5.65
N MET A 37 7.67 -14.71 6.78
CA MET A 37 6.58 -13.95 7.37
C MET A 37 7.03 -12.90 8.38
N PHE A 38 8.33 -12.71 8.56
CA PHE A 38 8.89 -11.73 9.49
C PHE A 38 9.41 -10.47 8.76
N TYR A 39 9.83 -9.45 9.51
CA TYR A 39 10.28 -8.17 9.00
C TYR A 39 9.23 -7.45 8.12
N ARG A 40 8.00 -7.41 8.62
CA ARG A 40 6.93 -6.58 8.06
C ARG A 40 6.73 -5.36 8.95
N TRP A 41 6.50 -4.22 8.33
CA TRP A 41 6.20 -2.97 9.03
C TRP A 41 4.72 -2.62 8.86
N ASP A 42 4.40 -1.86 7.85
CA ASP A 42 3.04 -1.39 7.58
C ASP A 42 2.07 -2.56 7.32
N SER A 43 2.46 -3.55 6.52
CA SER A 43 1.62 -4.72 6.23
C SER A 43 1.25 -5.50 7.49
N ALA A 44 2.21 -5.72 8.41
CA ALA A 44 1.95 -6.41 9.68
C ALA A 44 1.03 -5.60 10.60
N TRP A 45 1.28 -4.29 10.64
CA TRP A 45 0.48 -3.36 11.43
C TRP A 45 -0.99 -3.38 11.00
N PHE A 46 -1.23 -3.11 9.71
CA PHE A 46 -2.60 -3.06 9.19
C PHE A 46 -3.28 -4.44 9.21
N PHE A 47 -2.53 -5.52 9.01
CA PHE A 47 -3.04 -6.88 9.14
C PHE A 47 -3.50 -7.17 10.57
N THR A 48 -2.75 -6.72 11.58
CA THR A 48 -3.12 -6.82 12.99
C THR A 48 -4.38 -6.01 13.29
N CYS A 49 -4.55 -4.81 12.73
CA CYS A 49 -5.79 -4.02 12.84
C CYS A 49 -6.98 -4.74 12.21
N GLY A 50 -6.81 -5.26 10.98
CA GLY A 50 -7.87 -6.01 10.28
C GLY A 50 -8.28 -7.26 11.04
N LYS A 51 -7.31 -8.04 11.53
CA LYS A 51 -7.55 -9.20 12.40
C LYS A 51 -8.31 -8.82 13.66
N ALA A 52 -7.84 -7.79 14.38
CA ALA A 52 -8.48 -7.33 15.61
C ALA A 52 -9.95 -6.97 15.39
N TRP A 53 -10.27 -6.32 14.29
CA TRP A 53 -11.63 -5.98 13.93
C TRP A 53 -12.50 -7.21 13.67
N VAL A 54 -12.01 -8.19 12.90
CA VAL A 54 -12.74 -9.46 12.64
C VAL A 54 -12.95 -10.25 13.94
N GLU A 55 -11.99 -10.22 14.84
CA GLU A 55 -12.05 -10.91 16.14
C GLU A 55 -12.90 -10.17 17.19
N GLY A 56 -13.58 -9.08 16.81
CA GLY A 56 -14.57 -8.38 17.61
C GLY A 56 -14.05 -7.22 18.46
N LEU A 57 -12.77 -6.83 18.32
CA LEU A 57 -12.25 -5.60 18.93
C LEU A 57 -12.76 -4.38 18.16
N ARG A 58 -13.07 -3.31 18.89
CA ARG A 58 -13.63 -2.09 18.32
C ARG A 58 -12.51 -1.17 17.80
N PRO A 59 -12.52 -0.83 16.49
CA PRO A 59 -11.60 0.14 15.92
C PRO A 59 -11.58 1.45 16.71
N TYR A 60 -10.40 2.03 16.87
CA TYR A 60 -10.14 3.30 17.58
C TYR A 60 -10.42 3.31 19.08
N VAL A 61 -11.07 2.29 19.63
CA VAL A 61 -11.36 2.12 21.06
C VAL A 61 -10.45 1.09 21.70
N ASP A 62 -10.45 -0.12 21.16
CA ASP A 62 -9.68 -1.26 21.70
C ASP A 62 -8.30 -1.37 21.05
N PHE A 63 -8.14 -0.84 19.84
CA PHE A 63 -6.89 -0.63 19.11
C PHE A 63 -6.98 0.63 18.25
N ALA A 64 -5.89 1.35 18.06
CA ALA A 64 -5.86 2.60 17.31
C ALA A 64 -4.61 2.77 16.45
N ASP A 65 -4.77 3.50 15.35
CA ASP A 65 -3.71 3.93 14.44
C ASP A 65 -4.19 5.18 13.66
N SER A 66 -3.25 5.89 13.07
CA SER A 66 -3.46 7.09 12.26
C SER A 66 -4.02 6.83 10.86
N LYS A 67 -4.46 5.61 10.56
CA LYS A 67 -5.01 5.24 9.24
C LYS A 67 -6.52 5.05 9.31
N GLY A 68 -7.15 5.13 8.13
CA GLY A 68 -8.59 5.05 8.00
C GLY A 68 -9.16 3.62 7.97
N PRO A 69 -10.47 3.48 8.24
CA PRO A 69 -11.11 2.19 8.42
C PRO A 69 -11.18 1.33 7.15
N VAL A 70 -11.15 1.93 5.96
CA VAL A 70 -11.16 1.15 4.70
C VAL A 70 -9.87 0.36 4.54
N LEU A 71 -8.72 0.90 4.97
CA LEU A 71 -7.46 0.17 4.97
C LEU A 71 -7.56 -1.09 5.85
N TRP A 72 -8.14 -0.95 7.04
CA TRP A 72 -8.31 -2.08 7.96
C TRP A 72 -9.33 -3.09 7.45
N LEU A 73 -10.39 -2.66 6.75
CA LEU A 73 -11.33 -3.57 6.09
C LEU A 73 -10.65 -4.41 4.99
N ILE A 74 -9.77 -3.83 4.20
CA ILE A 74 -8.97 -4.57 3.21
C ILE A 74 -8.15 -5.66 3.91
N HIS A 75 -7.47 -5.31 5.01
CA HIS A 75 -6.68 -6.27 5.78
C HIS A 75 -7.55 -7.26 6.57
N ALA A 76 -8.76 -6.88 6.95
CA ALA A 76 -9.75 -7.80 7.51
C ALA A 76 -10.16 -8.89 6.50
N VAL A 77 -10.38 -8.51 5.23
CA VAL A 77 -10.60 -9.47 4.15
C VAL A 77 -9.39 -10.37 3.95
N ALA A 78 -8.17 -9.80 3.96
CA ALA A 78 -6.92 -10.57 3.88
C ALA A 78 -6.81 -11.59 5.03
N TYR A 79 -7.15 -11.19 6.26
CA TYR A 79 -7.16 -12.06 7.42
C TYR A 79 -8.19 -13.21 7.27
N VAL A 80 -9.40 -12.93 6.82
CA VAL A 80 -10.42 -13.96 6.59
C VAL A 80 -9.97 -14.98 5.55
N LEU A 81 -9.28 -14.52 4.50
CA LEU A 81 -8.72 -15.40 3.47
C LEU A 81 -7.54 -16.25 3.99
N SER A 82 -6.72 -15.71 4.89
CA SER A 82 -5.53 -16.41 5.41
C SER A 82 -5.15 -15.91 6.81
N PRO A 83 -5.72 -16.50 7.89
CA PRO A 83 -5.64 -15.95 9.25
C PRO A 83 -4.27 -15.91 9.90
N TYR A 84 -3.35 -16.79 9.49
CA TYR A 84 -2.07 -17.00 10.16
C TYR A 84 -0.85 -16.63 9.30
N ASN A 85 -1.10 -16.00 8.15
CA ASN A 85 -0.04 -15.57 7.23
C ASN A 85 -0.55 -14.46 6.29
N TYR A 86 0.33 -13.93 5.45
CA TYR A 86 0.00 -12.82 4.56
C TYR A 86 -0.48 -13.23 3.15
N LEU A 87 -0.79 -14.52 2.91
CA LEU A 87 -1.25 -14.95 1.57
C LEU A 87 -2.57 -14.32 1.15
N GLY A 88 -3.46 -14.04 2.10
CA GLY A 88 -4.67 -13.25 1.81
C GLY A 88 -4.33 -11.88 1.26
N LEU A 89 -3.35 -11.20 1.86
CA LEU A 89 -2.86 -9.91 1.40
C LEU A 89 -2.18 -10.02 0.04
N PHE A 90 -1.36 -11.05 -0.19
CA PHE A 90 -0.75 -11.33 -1.48
C PHE A 90 -1.80 -11.41 -2.61
N TRP A 91 -2.87 -12.18 -2.43
CA TRP A 91 -3.92 -12.33 -3.44
C TRP A 91 -4.70 -11.02 -3.69
N LEU A 92 -4.97 -10.25 -2.63
CA LEU A 92 -5.56 -8.93 -2.79
C LEU A 92 -4.61 -7.98 -3.54
N SER A 93 -3.31 -8.07 -3.31
CA SER A 93 -2.30 -7.29 -4.04
C SER A 93 -2.22 -7.67 -5.51
N VAL A 94 -2.36 -8.96 -5.84
CA VAL A 94 -2.47 -9.43 -7.24
C VAL A 94 -3.67 -8.80 -7.94
N LEU A 95 -4.82 -8.76 -7.27
CA LEU A 95 -6.01 -8.10 -7.81
C LEU A 95 -5.81 -6.59 -7.94
N LEU A 96 -5.25 -5.95 -6.92
CA LEU A 96 -4.93 -4.52 -6.90
C LEU A 96 -4.11 -4.11 -8.13
N TYR A 97 -2.95 -4.73 -8.32
CA TYR A 97 -2.05 -4.41 -9.42
C TYR A 97 -2.57 -4.90 -10.77
N GLY A 98 -3.33 -5.98 -10.81
CA GLY A 98 -4.03 -6.40 -12.00
C GLY A 98 -5.02 -5.34 -12.51
N VAL A 99 -5.76 -4.71 -11.61
CA VAL A 99 -6.67 -3.60 -11.91
C VAL A 99 -5.90 -2.34 -12.34
N ILE A 100 -4.80 -2.00 -11.66
CA ILE A 100 -3.94 -0.87 -12.05
C ILE A 100 -3.42 -1.08 -13.48
N PHE A 101 -2.81 -2.23 -13.76
CA PHE A 101 -2.27 -2.55 -15.09
C PHE A 101 -3.33 -2.53 -16.17
N PHE A 102 -4.55 -2.98 -15.87
CA PHE A 102 -5.67 -2.92 -16.79
C PHE A 102 -6.11 -1.46 -17.09
N ILE A 103 -6.18 -0.61 -16.07
CA ILE A 103 -6.54 0.81 -16.26
C ILE A 103 -5.44 1.52 -17.04
N ASP A 104 -4.19 1.26 -16.73
CA ASP A 104 -3.03 1.86 -17.40
C ASP A 104 -2.93 1.38 -18.86
N TYR A 105 -3.27 0.10 -19.14
CA TYR A 105 -3.48 -0.38 -20.50
C TYR A 105 -4.53 0.44 -21.24
N MET A 106 -5.69 0.70 -20.61
CA MET A 106 -6.75 1.49 -21.23
C MET A 106 -6.29 2.94 -21.50
N ILE A 107 -5.51 3.54 -20.60
CA ILE A 107 -4.92 4.88 -20.81
C ILE A 107 -3.96 4.84 -22.00
N ALA A 108 -3.07 3.85 -22.05
CA ALA A 108 -2.10 3.69 -23.14
C ALA A 108 -2.81 3.52 -24.50
N ASP A 109 -3.88 2.73 -24.55
CA ASP A 109 -4.66 2.48 -25.76
C ASP A 109 -5.32 3.75 -26.32
N LEU A 110 -5.71 4.70 -25.48
CA LEU A 110 -6.24 6.01 -25.92
C LEU A 110 -5.19 6.80 -26.73
N PHE A 111 -3.90 6.71 -26.38
CA PHE A 111 -2.84 7.47 -27.04
C PHE A 111 -2.15 6.72 -28.17
N LEU A 112 -1.90 5.42 -28.00
CA LEU A 112 -1.10 4.61 -28.93
C LEU A 112 -1.93 4.05 -30.09
N LYS A 113 -3.22 3.78 -29.87
CA LYS A 113 -4.17 3.23 -30.86
C LYS A 113 -3.72 1.92 -31.52
N ASP A 114 -2.71 1.24 -30.94
CA ASP A 114 -2.23 -0.08 -31.34
C ASP A 114 -2.11 -0.96 -30.11
N ALA A 115 -2.90 -2.02 -30.06
CA ALA A 115 -2.98 -2.92 -28.92
C ALA A 115 -1.63 -3.58 -28.58
N ARG A 116 -0.72 -3.78 -29.55
CA ARG A 116 0.60 -4.36 -29.31
C ARG A 116 1.49 -3.42 -28.53
N LEU A 117 1.42 -2.11 -28.87
CA LEU A 117 2.15 -1.06 -28.15
C LEU A 117 1.57 -0.83 -26.75
N SER A 118 0.23 -0.89 -26.61
CA SER A 118 -0.41 -0.80 -25.29
C SER A 118 -0.02 -1.98 -24.38
N TRP A 119 0.10 -3.18 -24.93
CA TRP A 119 0.65 -4.34 -24.19
C TRP A 119 2.12 -4.19 -23.85
N LEU A 120 2.91 -3.53 -24.69
CA LEU A 120 4.29 -3.21 -24.36
C LEU A 120 4.37 -2.28 -23.15
N VAL A 121 3.46 -1.29 -23.03
CA VAL A 121 3.35 -0.49 -21.81
C VAL A 121 3.13 -1.39 -20.59
N VAL A 122 2.14 -2.31 -20.65
CA VAL A 122 1.84 -3.20 -19.49
C VAL A 122 3.05 -4.04 -19.10
N LEU A 123 3.86 -4.50 -20.06
CA LEU A 123 5.07 -5.25 -19.75
C LEU A 123 6.11 -4.44 -18.98
N PHE A 124 6.14 -3.11 -19.15
CA PHE A 124 7.06 -2.21 -18.44
C PHE A 124 6.48 -1.65 -17.13
N LEU A 125 5.17 -1.81 -16.83
CA LEU A 125 4.60 -1.29 -15.59
C LEU A 125 5.25 -1.81 -14.30
N PRO A 126 5.76 -3.05 -14.22
CA PRO A 126 6.50 -3.47 -13.04
C PRO A 126 7.69 -2.57 -12.70
N TRP A 127 8.35 -1.99 -13.70
CA TRP A 127 9.44 -1.02 -13.47
C TRP A 127 8.95 0.31 -12.92
N VAL A 128 7.70 0.65 -13.19
CA VAL A 128 7.06 1.85 -12.67
C VAL A 128 6.67 1.64 -11.21
N TYR A 129 5.99 0.54 -10.90
CA TYR A 129 5.35 0.34 -9.61
C TYR A 129 6.17 -0.45 -8.59
N PHE A 130 7.06 -1.34 -9.04
CA PHE A 130 7.86 -2.19 -8.15
C PHE A 130 9.34 -1.82 -8.15
N ASN A 131 9.64 -0.56 -8.33
CA ASN A 131 11.00 -0.07 -8.20
C ASN A 131 11.43 -0.17 -6.73
N PRO A 132 12.48 -0.92 -6.39
CA PRO A 132 12.91 -1.16 -5.01
C PRO A 132 13.31 0.11 -4.28
N TRP A 133 13.58 1.16 -5.00
CA TRP A 133 13.90 2.44 -4.40
C TRP A 133 12.69 3.09 -3.75
N TYR A 134 11.46 2.76 -4.15
CA TYR A 134 10.22 3.34 -3.64
C TYR A 134 9.39 2.32 -2.87
N HIS A 135 9.56 1.03 -3.15
CA HIS A 135 8.62 0.02 -2.75
C HIS A 135 9.30 -1.09 -1.94
N PHE A 136 8.99 -1.17 -0.64
CA PHE A 136 9.43 -2.26 0.24
C PHE A 136 8.30 -3.23 0.55
N GLU A 137 7.08 -2.74 0.69
CA GLU A 137 5.88 -3.50 1.04
C GLU A 137 4.62 -2.75 0.57
N ILE A 138 3.46 -3.40 0.61
CA ILE A 138 2.20 -2.77 0.24
C ILE A 138 1.78 -1.76 1.32
N SER A 139 1.91 -0.49 1.02
CA SER A 139 1.58 0.64 1.89
C SER A 139 0.13 1.13 1.71
N ALA A 140 -0.28 2.08 2.52
CA ALA A 140 -1.58 2.74 2.36
C ALA A 140 -1.70 3.46 1.00
N GLU A 141 -0.60 3.99 0.48
CA GLU A 141 -0.50 4.65 -0.81
C GLU A 141 -0.80 3.68 -1.96
N ASP A 142 -0.33 2.44 -1.88
CA ASP A 142 -0.58 1.43 -2.91
C ASP A 142 -2.07 1.10 -3.03
N TRP A 143 -2.79 1.02 -1.91
CA TRP A 143 -4.24 0.79 -1.91
C TRP A 143 -5.04 1.95 -2.49
N CYS A 144 -4.44 3.13 -2.64
CA CYS A 144 -5.05 4.28 -3.31
C CYS A 144 -4.75 4.33 -4.82
N GLN A 145 -3.71 3.65 -5.32
CA GLN A 145 -3.30 3.67 -6.72
C GLN A 145 -4.42 3.31 -7.73
N PRO A 146 -5.27 2.28 -7.53
CA PRO A 146 -6.33 1.96 -8.49
C PRO A 146 -7.30 3.11 -8.72
N VAL A 147 -7.66 3.84 -7.65
CA VAL A 147 -8.57 4.99 -7.78
C VAL A 147 -7.87 6.18 -8.41
N VAL A 148 -6.57 6.37 -8.16
CA VAL A 148 -5.75 7.38 -8.86
C VAL A 148 -5.71 7.09 -10.36
N SER A 149 -5.31 5.87 -10.77
CA SER A 149 -5.32 5.46 -12.18
C SER A 149 -6.71 5.61 -12.81
N LEU A 150 -7.77 5.24 -12.09
CA LEU A 150 -9.14 5.34 -12.59
C LEU A 150 -9.59 6.79 -12.77
N VAL A 151 -9.29 7.68 -11.83
CA VAL A 151 -9.55 9.12 -11.94
C VAL A 151 -8.79 9.69 -13.14
N MET A 152 -7.51 9.37 -13.29
CA MET A 152 -6.70 9.84 -14.42
C MET A 152 -7.23 9.32 -15.76
N TYR A 153 -7.65 8.05 -15.83
CA TYR A 153 -8.31 7.50 -17.02
C TYR A 153 -9.56 8.29 -17.40
N ARG A 154 -10.41 8.59 -16.42
CA ARG A 154 -11.64 9.39 -16.65
C ARG A 154 -11.31 10.81 -17.10
N MET A 155 -10.33 11.44 -16.50
CA MET A 155 -9.89 12.78 -16.89
C MET A 155 -9.28 12.80 -18.30
N VAL A 156 -8.45 11.81 -18.66
CA VAL A 156 -7.92 11.68 -20.03
C VAL A 156 -9.06 11.46 -21.05
N LYS A 157 -10.05 10.62 -20.74
CA LYS A 157 -11.23 10.47 -21.62
C LYS A 157 -11.97 11.79 -21.80
N LEU A 158 -12.20 12.51 -20.74
CA LEU A 158 -12.89 13.79 -20.77
C LEU A 158 -12.11 14.86 -21.56
N LEU A 159 -10.82 14.99 -21.28
CA LEU A 159 -10.00 16.12 -21.77
C LEU A 159 -9.37 15.85 -23.15
N TYR A 160 -8.93 14.63 -23.42
CA TYR A 160 -8.26 14.24 -24.66
C TYR A 160 -9.22 13.68 -25.69
N VAL A 161 -10.03 12.67 -25.33
CA VAL A 161 -10.98 12.04 -26.25
C VAL A 161 -12.22 12.89 -26.46
N LYS A 162 -12.48 13.85 -25.55
CA LYS A 162 -13.69 14.70 -25.55
C LYS A 162 -14.98 13.89 -25.39
N GLU A 163 -14.89 12.76 -24.68
CA GLU A 163 -16.05 11.92 -24.39
C GLU A 163 -16.86 12.53 -23.25
N ASN A 164 -17.77 13.43 -23.63
CA ASN A 164 -18.50 14.30 -22.71
C ASN A 164 -20.03 14.07 -22.77
N SER A 165 -20.47 12.88 -23.19
CA SER A 165 -21.88 12.53 -23.13
C SER A 165 -22.39 12.62 -21.68
N ARG A 166 -23.69 12.88 -21.50
CA ARG A 166 -24.31 13.00 -20.19
C ARG A 166 -24.03 11.78 -19.28
N LYS A 167 -24.07 10.58 -19.87
CA LYS A 167 -23.77 9.33 -19.17
C LYS A 167 -22.32 9.33 -18.67
N GLU A 168 -21.36 9.69 -19.52
CA GLU A 168 -19.95 9.68 -19.19
C GLU A 168 -19.60 10.73 -18.12
N LEU A 169 -20.25 11.89 -18.15
CA LEU A 169 -20.09 12.91 -17.12
C LEU A 169 -20.62 12.44 -15.76
N CYS A 170 -21.77 11.75 -15.73
CA CYS A 170 -22.30 11.15 -14.51
C CYS A 170 -21.36 10.07 -13.94
N VAL A 171 -20.85 9.18 -14.80
CA VAL A 171 -19.87 8.15 -14.40
C VAL A 171 -18.58 8.79 -13.89
N THR A 172 -18.11 9.86 -14.52
CA THR A 172 -16.92 10.60 -14.05
C THR A 172 -17.18 11.21 -12.67
N GLY A 173 -18.34 11.88 -12.47
CA GLY A 173 -18.72 12.40 -11.17
C GLY A 173 -18.74 11.33 -10.08
N PHE A 174 -19.39 10.18 -10.34
CA PHE A 174 -19.44 9.07 -9.38
C PHE A 174 -18.04 8.57 -9.02
N ILE A 175 -17.16 8.37 -10.00
CA ILE A 175 -15.81 7.87 -9.78
C ILE A 175 -14.98 8.89 -8.95
N LEU A 176 -15.10 10.19 -9.23
CA LEU A 176 -14.43 11.23 -8.45
C LEU A 176 -14.89 11.22 -7.00
N GLY A 177 -16.20 11.19 -6.74
CA GLY A 177 -16.73 11.13 -5.37
C GLY A 177 -16.35 9.84 -4.63
N PHE A 178 -16.38 8.69 -5.31
CA PHE A 178 -15.92 7.41 -4.75
C PHE A 178 -14.42 7.47 -4.41
N ALA A 179 -13.58 7.97 -5.32
CA ALA A 179 -12.14 8.08 -5.13
C ALA A 179 -11.78 9.02 -3.98
N LEU A 180 -12.46 10.17 -3.87
CA LEU A 180 -12.33 11.07 -2.75
C LEU A 180 -12.56 10.35 -1.42
N MET A 181 -13.65 9.60 -1.31
CA MET A 181 -14.02 8.92 -0.09
C MET A 181 -13.13 7.71 0.20
N TRP A 182 -12.72 6.97 -0.84
CA TRP A 182 -11.78 5.87 -0.73
C TRP A 182 -10.45 6.33 -0.13
N THR A 183 -9.86 7.39 -0.68
CA THR A 183 -8.60 7.94 -0.16
C THR A 183 -8.77 8.55 1.22
N LEU A 184 -9.88 9.27 1.49
CA LEU A 184 -10.18 9.82 2.81
C LEU A 184 -10.25 8.74 3.88
N LEU A 185 -10.83 7.59 3.58
CA LEU A 185 -11.01 6.47 4.53
C LEU A 185 -9.84 5.49 4.54
N ILE A 186 -8.79 5.71 3.76
CA ILE A 186 -7.50 5.00 3.84
C ILE A 186 -6.45 5.89 4.51
N LYS A 187 -6.18 7.05 3.91
CA LYS A 187 -5.20 8.04 4.39
C LYS A 187 -5.63 9.43 3.92
N PHE A 188 -6.13 10.27 4.83
CA PHE A 188 -6.79 11.51 4.46
C PHE A 188 -5.88 12.52 3.72
N SER A 189 -4.56 12.48 3.93
CA SER A 189 -3.63 13.34 3.19
C SER A 189 -3.66 13.08 1.67
N LEU A 190 -3.95 11.85 1.23
CA LEU A 190 -4.07 11.51 -0.18
C LEU A 190 -5.34 12.09 -0.84
N THR A 191 -6.35 12.39 -0.06
CA THR A 191 -7.59 13.02 -0.53
C THR A 191 -7.33 14.40 -1.14
N VAL A 192 -6.46 15.18 -0.50
CA VAL A 192 -6.11 16.53 -0.99
C VAL A 192 -5.40 16.45 -2.35
N MET A 193 -4.62 15.39 -2.58
CA MET A 193 -3.96 15.16 -3.87
C MET A 193 -4.96 14.97 -5.01
N LEU A 194 -6.06 14.24 -4.79
CA LEU A 194 -7.12 14.07 -5.77
C LEU A 194 -7.92 15.34 -6.02
N GLY A 195 -8.00 16.24 -5.05
CA GLY A 195 -8.71 17.52 -5.14
C GLY A 195 -8.29 18.37 -6.36
N VAL A 196 -7.03 18.25 -6.80
CA VAL A 196 -6.55 18.92 -8.03
C VAL A 196 -7.33 18.43 -9.25
N SER A 197 -7.54 17.12 -9.38
CA SER A 197 -8.30 16.54 -10.51
C SER A 197 -9.78 16.89 -10.44
N GLU A 198 -10.34 16.93 -9.25
CA GLU A 198 -11.74 17.30 -9.01
C GLU A 198 -12.00 18.76 -9.34
N CYS A 199 -11.15 19.67 -8.86
CA CYS A 199 -11.21 21.10 -9.20
C CYS A 199 -11.05 21.32 -10.70
N TYR A 200 -10.13 20.58 -11.35
CA TYR A 200 -9.94 20.70 -12.79
C TYR A 200 -11.14 20.17 -13.58
N CYS A 201 -11.78 19.09 -13.14
CA CYS A 201 -13.01 18.59 -13.73
C CYS A 201 -14.12 19.64 -13.64
N LEU A 202 -14.33 20.23 -12.47
CA LEU A 202 -15.32 21.29 -12.28
C LEU A 202 -15.02 22.51 -13.16
N TYR A 203 -13.77 22.95 -13.20
CA TYR A 203 -13.31 24.02 -14.09
C TYR A 203 -13.63 23.71 -15.55
N TYR A 204 -13.36 22.48 -16.02
CA TYR A 204 -13.67 22.04 -17.39
C TYR A 204 -15.17 22.13 -17.68
N LEU A 205 -16.02 21.61 -16.78
CA LEU A 205 -17.48 21.66 -16.96
C LEU A 205 -18.01 23.10 -17.04
N ILE A 206 -17.50 24.01 -16.24
CA ILE A 206 -17.86 25.44 -16.24
C ILE A 206 -17.37 26.09 -17.53
N ARG A 207 -16.11 25.87 -17.92
CA ARG A 207 -15.51 26.44 -19.13
C ARG A 207 -16.27 26.02 -20.40
N GLU A 208 -16.65 24.76 -20.50
CA GLU A 208 -17.40 24.21 -21.65
C GLU A 208 -18.92 24.43 -21.52
N ARG A 209 -19.37 25.19 -20.51
CA ARG A 209 -20.79 25.50 -20.23
C ARG A 209 -21.69 24.26 -20.15
N MET A 210 -21.19 23.21 -19.55
CA MET A 210 -21.92 21.96 -19.37
C MET A 210 -22.84 21.99 -18.17
N ASN A 211 -23.90 21.17 -18.17
CA ASN A 211 -24.75 21.01 -17.01
C ASN A 211 -24.00 20.28 -15.90
N ILE A 212 -23.73 20.98 -14.78
CA ILE A 212 -22.97 20.45 -13.64
C ILE A 212 -23.83 19.71 -12.61
N VAL A 213 -25.15 19.92 -12.59
CA VAL A 213 -26.06 19.42 -11.54
C VAL A 213 -26.03 17.90 -11.46
N LYS A 214 -26.14 17.21 -12.62
CA LYS A 214 -26.16 15.76 -12.63
C LYS A 214 -24.79 15.12 -12.29
N PRO A 215 -23.67 15.54 -12.89
CA PRO A 215 -22.35 15.09 -12.43
C PRO A 215 -22.12 15.29 -10.94
N LEU A 216 -22.56 16.42 -10.38
CA LEU A 216 -22.44 16.71 -8.94
C LEU A 216 -23.32 15.76 -8.09
N LEU A 217 -24.55 15.47 -8.54
CA LEU A 217 -25.40 14.47 -7.86
C LEU A 217 -24.71 13.09 -7.85
N PHE A 218 -24.14 12.67 -8.99
CA PHE A 218 -23.43 11.39 -9.06
C PHE A 218 -22.13 11.40 -8.24
N PHE A 219 -21.43 12.53 -8.14
CA PHE A 219 -20.32 12.71 -7.22
C PHE A 219 -20.76 12.48 -5.75
N SER A 220 -21.87 13.09 -5.35
CA SER A 220 -22.42 12.86 -4.00
C SER A 220 -22.81 11.41 -3.77
N LEU A 221 -23.37 10.72 -4.78
CA LEU A 221 -23.65 9.28 -4.71
C LEU A 221 -22.37 8.44 -4.58
N GLY A 222 -21.29 8.83 -5.27
CA GLY A 222 -19.97 8.22 -5.13
C GLY A 222 -19.42 8.35 -3.69
N VAL A 223 -19.50 9.55 -3.11
CA VAL A 223 -19.13 9.81 -1.70
C VAL A 223 -19.96 8.95 -0.76
N LEU A 224 -21.29 8.98 -0.91
CA LEU A 224 -22.21 8.26 -0.01
C LEU A 224 -22.08 6.74 -0.11
N SER A 225 -21.64 6.22 -1.24
CA SER A 225 -21.48 4.76 -1.44
C SER A 225 -20.51 4.11 -0.43
N LEU A 226 -19.51 4.87 0.03
CA LEU A 226 -18.55 4.43 1.07
C LEU A 226 -18.82 5.09 2.42
N ALA A 227 -19.14 6.38 2.43
CA ALA A 227 -19.34 7.12 3.68
C ALA A 227 -20.53 6.56 4.48
N ALA A 228 -21.65 6.27 3.82
CA ALA A 228 -22.87 5.87 4.51
C ALA A 228 -22.74 4.55 5.28
N PRO A 229 -22.22 3.44 4.69
CA PRO A 229 -22.06 2.19 5.45
C PRO A 229 -21.02 2.30 6.57
N ILE A 230 -19.92 3.03 6.38
CA ILE A 230 -18.91 3.22 7.42
C ILE A 230 -19.49 4.06 8.58
N LEU A 231 -20.15 5.16 8.26
CA LEU A 231 -20.78 6.03 9.26
C LEU A 231 -21.90 5.29 10.03
N ALA A 232 -22.72 4.52 9.32
CA ALA A 232 -23.76 3.70 9.96
C ALA A 232 -23.16 2.69 10.94
N TYR A 233 -22.08 2.02 10.57
CA TYR A 233 -21.34 1.11 11.47
C TYR A 233 -20.80 1.86 12.69
N MET A 234 -20.16 3.02 12.50
CA MET A 234 -19.58 3.80 13.60
C MET A 234 -20.64 4.32 14.58
N LEU A 235 -21.79 4.74 14.06
CA LEU A 235 -22.92 5.18 14.88
C LEU A 235 -23.52 3.99 15.66
N TYR A 236 -23.71 2.84 14.98
CA TYR A 236 -24.25 1.64 15.61
C TYR A 236 -23.36 1.11 16.73
N THR A 237 -22.03 1.16 16.55
CA THR A 237 -21.07 0.67 17.55
C THR A 237 -20.63 1.73 18.56
N GLY A 238 -21.06 2.97 18.40
CA GLY A 238 -20.71 4.10 19.30
C GLY A 238 -19.24 4.53 19.24
N ILE A 239 -18.54 4.25 18.13
CA ILE A 239 -17.09 4.55 18.01
C ILE A 239 -16.80 5.83 17.23
N LEU A 240 -17.80 6.60 16.81
CA LEU A 240 -17.62 7.76 15.94
C LEU A 240 -16.71 8.83 16.57
N GLU A 241 -16.87 9.13 17.85
CA GLU A 241 -16.03 10.10 18.56
C GLU A 241 -14.56 9.61 18.60
N ALA A 242 -14.34 8.34 18.94
CA ALA A 242 -13.01 7.75 18.95
C ALA A 242 -12.36 7.78 17.55
N PHE A 243 -13.14 7.50 16.50
CA PHE A 243 -12.65 7.61 15.12
C PHE A 243 -12.21 9.03 14.78
N VAL A 244 -13.03 10.05 15.10
CA VAL A 244 -12.67 11.43 14.81
C VAL A 244 -11.42 11.84 15.57
N THR A 245 -11.34 11.49 16.86
CA THR A 245 -10.19 11.82 17.71
C THR A 245 -8.90 11.14 17.21
N GLU A 246 -8.91 9.83 17.03
CA GLU A 246 -7.69 9.07 16.67
C GLU A 246 -7.26 9.34 15.23
N TYR A 247 -8.20 9.33 14.31
CA TYR A 247 -7.86 9.42 12.88
C TYR A 247 -7.57 10.85 12.42
N PHE A 248 -8.32 11.85 12.88
CA PHE A 248 -8.11 13.22 12.44
C PHE A 248 -7.34 14.06 13.45
N VAL A 249 -7.82 14.13 14.72
CA VAL A 249 -7.24 15.07 15.69
C VAL A 249 -5.81 14.68 16.04
N HIS A 250 -5.57 13.44 16.46
CA HIS A 250 -4.23 12.98 16.81
C HIS A 250 -3.26 13.01 15.63
N THR A 251 -3.72 12.62 14.42
CA THR A 251 -2.87 12.69 13.24
C THR A 251 -2.47 14.13 12.88
N LEU A 252 -3.41 15.08 13.02
CA LEU A 252 -3.09 16.50 12.80
C LEU A 252 -2.12 17.04 13.87
N GLN A 253 -2.23 16.58 15.12
CA GLN A 253 -1.31 16.96 16.18
C GLN A 253 0.10 16.43 15.97
N THR A 254 0.24 15.19 15.48
CA THR A 254 1.57 14.58 15.21
C THR A 254 2.27 15.20 13.99
N VAL A 255 1.49 15.76 13.04
CA VAL A 255 2.03 16.43 11.84
C VAL A 255 2.28 17.92 12.06
N SER A 256 1.72 18.51 13.13
CA SER A 256 1.91 19.93 13.44
C SER A 256 3.36 20.20 13.87
N SER A 257 4.00 21.19 13.26
CA SER A 257 5.33 21.69 13.65
C SER A 257 5.24 23.18 14.02
N ASP A 258 6.23 23.67 14.77
CA ASP A 258 6.33 25.11 15.12
C ASP A 258 6.67 25.98 13.90
N ASN A 259 7.21 25.39 12.83
CA ASN A 259 7.54 26.08 11.59
C ASN A 259 7.17 25.26 10.33
N PRO A 260 5.88 25.03 10.07
CA PRO A 260 5.43 24.13 9.01
C PRO A 260 5.88 24.55 7.61
N LEU A 261 5.99 25.83 7.33
CA LEU A 261 6.45 26.32 6.03
C LEU A 261 7.97 26.11 5.85
N GLY A 262 8.76 26.35 6.90
CA GLY A 262 10.20 26.13 6.89
C GLY A 262 10.55 24.67 6.70
N ASP A 263 9.86 23.78 7.41
CA ASP A 263 10.02 22.33 7.30
C ASP A 263 9.64 21.84 5.90
N TYR A 264 8.54 22.34 5.34
CA TYR A 264 8.11 22.03 3.98
C TYR A 264 9.15 22.45 2.94
N ILE A 265 9.68 23.67 3.04
CA ILE A 265 10.74 24.16 2.16
C ILE A 265 12.03 23.33 2.32
N HIS A 266 12.41 23.01 3.55
CA HIS A 266 13.57 22.15 3.82
C HIS A 266 13.42 20.77 3.17
N GLU A 267 12.26 20.10 3.31
CA GLU A 267 11.99 18.82 2.69
C GLU A 267 12.05 18.89 1.14
N TRP A 268 11.57 19.98 0.53
CA TRP A 268 11.73 20.21 -0.90
C TRP A 268 13.21 20.24 -1.31
N PHE A 269 14.05 20.99 -0.60
CA PHE A 269 15.48 21.03 -0.90
C PHE A 269 16.14 19.66 -0.67
N ARG A 270 15.76 18.94 0.36
CA ARG A 270 16.26 17.59 0.62
C ARG A 270 15.92 16.62 -0.50
N THR A 271 14.71 16.66 -1.04
CA THR A 271 14.32 15.81 -2.17
C THR A 271 15.05 16.15 -3.45
N PHE A 272 15.30 17.42 -3.72
CA PHE A 272 16.13 17.83 -4.87
C PHE A 272 17.62 17.50 -4.70
N ALA A 273 18.11 17.34 -3.49
CA ALA A 273 19.48 16.89 -3.22
C ALA A 273 19.64 15.35 -3.40
N ASP A 274 18.55 14.57 -3.31
CA ASP A 274 18.56 13.13 -3.56
C ASP A 274 18.32 12.86 -5.05
N ALA A 275 19.34 12.32 -5.74
CA ALA A 275 19.32 12.02 -7.18
C ALA A 275 18.09 11.20 -7.62
N TYR A 276 17.55 10.42 -6.75
CA TYR A 276 16.44 9.52 -6.87
C TYR A 276 15.09 10.26 -7.02
N TYR A 277 14.78 11.17 -6.11
CA TYR A 277 13.59 12.02 -6.23
C TYR A 277 13.71 12.95 -7.42
N MET A 278 14.92 13.46 -7.72
CA MET A 278 15.18 14.30 -8.90
C MET A 278 14.90 13.57 -10.21
N VAL A 279 15.33 12.31 -10.34
CA VAL A 279 15.06 11.50 -11.54
C VAL A 279 13.57 11.25 -11.70
N LEU A 280 12.88 10.83 -10.63
CA LEU A 280 11.43 10.64 -10.65
C LEU A 280 10.72 11.93 -11.07
N PHE A 281 10.99 13.03 -10.38
CA PHE A 281 10.39 14.33 -10.66
C PHE A 281 10.59 14.75 -12.12
N SER A 282 11.83 14.66 -12.61
CA SER A 282 12.17 15.07 -13.98
C SER A 282 11.44 14.21 -15.03
N LEU A 283 11.43 12.89 -14.86
CA LEU A 283 10.75 11.99 -15.80
C LEU A 283 9.23 12.23 -15.80
N CYS A 284 8.62 12.43 -14.63
CA CYS A 284 7.20 12.75 -14.52
C CYS A 284 6.86 14.09 -15.17
N VAL A 285 7.62 15.17 -14.89
CA VAL A 285 7.37 16.49 -15.51
C VAL A 285 7.52 16.42 -17.02
N ILE A 286 8.60 15.83 -17.52
CA ILE A 286 8.85 15.68 -18.96
C ILE A 286 7.72 14.86 -19.61
N GLY A 287 7.39 13.69 -19.03
CA GLY A 287 6.35 12.81 -19.55
C GLY A 287 4.97 13.48 -19.57
N CYS A 288 4.58 14.08 -18.46
CA CYS A 288 3.29 14.78 -18.33
C CYS A 288 3.20 15.97 -19.31
N TYR A 289 4.28 16.73 -19.50
CA TYR A 289 4.32 17.82 -20.47
C TYR A 289 4.22 17.31 -21.91
N LEU A 290 5.07 16.34 -22.29
CA LEU A 290 5.14 15.84 -23.66
C LEU A 290 3.85 15.13 -24.09
N LEU A 291 3.28 14.29 -23.24
CA LEU A 291 2.01 13.63 -23.51
C LEU A 291 0.85 14.62 -23.44
N GLY A 292 0.87 15.51 -22.46
CA GLY A 292 -0.14 16.55 -22.25
C GLY A 292 -0.32 17.47 -23.46
N ARG A 293 0.73 17.76 -24.23
CA ARG A 293 0.64 18.56 -25.47
C ARG A 293 -0.41 18.06 -26.46
N LYS A 294 -0.74 16.76 -26.41
CA LYS A 294 -1.78 16.15 -27.25
C LYS A 294 -3.19 16.47 -26.80
N MET A 295 -3.36 16.96 -25.56
CA MET A 295 -4.65 17.29 -24.98
C MET A 295 -5.14 18.71 -25.38
N GLY A 296 -4.43 19.40 -26.26
CA GLY A 296 -4.83 20.71 -26.81
C GLY A 296 -4.89 21.80 -25.73
N LYS A 297 -6.07 22.37 -25.47
CA LYS A 297 -6.26 23.44 -24.47
C LYS A 297 -5.93 22.95 -23.03
N ASP A 298 -6.03 21.65 -22.77
CA ASP A 298 -5.84 21.02 -21.48
C ASP A 298 -4.42 20.44 -21.30
N LYS A 299 -3.47 20.88 -22.10
CA LYS A 299 -2.08 20.35 -22.18
C LYS A 299 -1.33 20.33 -20.87
N TYR A 300 -1.66 21.18 -19.93
CA TYR A 300 -0.99 21.26 -18.61
C TYR A 300 -1.66 20.43 -17.52
N PHE A 301 -2.81 19.80 -17.79
CA PHE A 301 -3.56 19.06 -16.77
C PHE A 301 -2.71 18.00 -16.06
N LEU A 302 -2.05 17.11 -16.82
CA LEU A 302 -1.23 16.03 -16.24
C LEU A 302 -0.08 16.58 -15.38
N MET A 303 0.52 17.68 -15.82
CA MET A 303 1.62 18.32 -15.08
C MET A 303 1.11 18.98 -13.79
N ILE A 304 -0.03 19.68 -13.84
CA ILE A 304 -0.66 20.29 -12.66
C ILE A 304 -1.07 19.22 -11.65
N ALA A 305 -1.67 18.12 -12.13
CA ALA A 305 -2.03 16.99 -11.29
C ALA A 305 -0.78 16.38 -10.63
N PHE A 306 0.27 16.11 -11.40
CA PHE A 306 1.54 15.61 -10.85
C PHE A 306 2.13 16.53 -9.80
N LEU A 307 2.23 17.83 -10.07
CA LEU A 307 2.80 18.80 -9.13
C LEU A 307 1.96 18.89 -7.84
N GLY A 308 0.64 18.77 -7.93
CA GLY A 308 -0.23 18.69 -6.75
C GLY A 308 0.02 17.43 -5.92
N PHE A 309 0.12 16.26 -6.57
CA PHE A 309 0.45 15.00 -5.89
C PHE A 309 1.84 15.05 -5.25
N TYR A 310 2.84 15.45 -6.02
CA TYR A 310 4.22 15.50 -5.55
C TYR A 310 4.41 16.52 -4.43
N GLY A 311 3.85 17.72 -4.58
CA GLY A 311 3.92 18.77 -3.55
C GLY A 311 3.31 18.35 -2.22
N LEU A 312 2.23 17.57 -2.24
CA LEU A 312 1.59 17.06 -1.03
C LEU A 312 2.25 15.79 -0.47
N ALA A 313 2.92 14.99 -1.31
CA ALA A 313 3.72 13.86 -0.85
C ALA A 313 4.94 14.31 -0.02
N ILE A 314 5.47 15.51 -0.30
CA ILE A 314 6.67 16.09 0.35
C ILE A 314 6.27 17.06 1.48
N HIS A 315 5.28 16.73 2.30
CA HIS A 315 4.79 17.71 3.27
C HIS A 315 5.53 17.70 4.61
N HIS A 316 6.02 16.56 5.06
CA HIS A 316 6.70 16.43 6.36
C HIS A 316 7.43 15.08 6.42
N ASN A 317 8.66 15.10 6.93
CA ASN A 317 9.50 13.93 7.22
C ASN A 317 9.36 12.79 6.19
N ILE A 318 9.88 13.06 4.98
CA ILE A 318 9.59 12.25 3.80
C ILE A 318 10.10 10.81 3.95
N HIS A 319 9.19 9.88 3.95
CA HIS A 319 9.50 8.48 3.73
C HIS A 319 9.36 8.14 2.24
N ARG A 320 10.26 7.31 1.71
CA ARG A 320 10.30 6.98 0.26
C ARG A 320 8.95 6.48 -0.27
N HIS A 321 8.20 5.71 0.51
CA HIS A 321 6.90 5.18 0.10
C HIS A 321 5.81 6.27 -0.09
N TYR A 322 5.97 7.48 0.45
CA TYR A 322 4.99 8.56 0.24
C TYR A 322 4.91 9.00 -1.22
N VAL A 323 5.99 8.84 -2.00
CA VAL A 323 5.97 9.15 -3.43
C VAL A 323 5.37 8.03 -4.29
N ASN A 324 4.98 6.87 -3.70
CA ASN A 324 4.32 5.80 -4.44
C ASN A 324 3.05 6.29 -5.15
N CYS A 325 2.30 7.20 -4.52
CA CYS A 325 1.14 7.83 -5.16
C CYS A 325 1.47 8.63 -6.43
N CYS A 326 2.74 9.05 -6.61
CA CYS A 326 3.23 9.77 -7.78
C CYS A 326 3.70 8.84 -8.90
N LEU A 327 3.89 7.54 -8.66
CA LEU A 327 4.45 6.60 -9.63
C LEU A 327 3.60 6.49 -10.89
N PHE A 328 2.27 6.63 -10.77
CA PHE A 328 1.38 6.72 -11.93
C PHE A 328 1.87 7.73 -12.97
N PHE A 329 2.45 8.85 -12.57
CA PHE A 329 2.88 9.92 -13.49
C PHE A 329 4.14 9.59 -14.31
N LEU A 330 4.78 8.44 -14.09
CA LEU A 330 5.77 7.85 -15.00
C LEU A 330 5.11 7.25 -16.25
N LEU A 331 3.85 6.82 -16.15
CA LEU A 331 3.10 6.27 -17.28
C LEU A 331 3.05 7.22 -18.50
N PRO A 332 2.78 8.54 -18.37
CA PRO A 332 2.87 9.49 -19.47
C PRO A 332 4.21 9.49 -20.20
N PHE A 333 5.33 9.39 -19.47
CA PHE A 333 6.67 9.29 -20.05
C PHE A 333 6.85 7.99 -20.83
N LEU A 334 6.45 6.87 -20.25
CA LEU A 334 6.52 5.55 -20.89
C LEU A 334 5.69 5.50 -22.19
N ILE A 335 4.45 6.00 -22.16
CA ILE A 335 3.58 6.09 -23.34
C ILE A 335 4.23 6.97 -24.42
N TYR A 336 4.75 8.13 -24.04
CA TYR A 336 5.40 9.01 -25.00
C TYR A 336 6.62 8.37 -25.66
N MET A 337 7.49 7.71 -24.88
CA MET A 337 8.67 7.02 -25.39
C MET A 337 8.30 5.90 -26.35
N ILE A 338 7.34 5.06 -26.00
CA ILE A 338 6.86 3.98 -26.87
C ILE A 338 6.30 4.56 -28.19
N GLN A 339 5.58 5.66 -28.12
CA GLN A 339 5.03 6.30 -29.30
C GLN A 339 6.12 6.92 -30.18
N ALA A 340 7.14 7.58 -29.60
CA ALA A 340 8.25 8.19 -30.34
C ALA A 340 9.05 7.13 -31.15
N TYR A 341 9.10 5.89 -30.63
CA TYR A 341 9.85 4.80 -31.27
C TYR A 341 8.95 3.72 -31.89
N GLN A 342 7.65 3.97 -32.10
CA GLN A 342 6.65 2.97 -32.49
C GLN A 342 7.03 2.20 -33.76
N GLU A 343 7.54 2.85 -34.80
CA GLU A 343 7.91 2.18 -36.05
C GLU A 343 9.07 1.18 -35.85
N LYS A 344 10.10 1.60 -35.09
CA LYS A 344 11.25 0.75 -34.77
C LYS A 344 10.82 -0.43 -33.89
N LEU A 345 9.96 -0.19 -32.90
CA LEU A 345 9.44 -1.21 -31.99
C LEU A 345 8.56 -2.22 -32.73
N LEU A 346 7.69 -1.78 -33.61
CA LEU A 346 6.84 -2.67 -34.43
C LEU A 346 7.65 -3.49 -35.42
N SER A 347 8.69 -2.89 -36.06
CA SER A 347 9.59 -3.63 -36.95
C SER A 347 10.42 -4.66 -36.19
N ALA A 348 10.95 -4.33 -35.02
CA ALA A 348 11.66 -5.25 -34.15
C ALA A 348 10.76 -6.39 -33.68
N TYR A 349 9.53 -6.08 -33.26
CA TYR A 349 8.54 -7.09 -32.88
C TYR A 349 8.22 -8.07 -34.03
N GLN A 350 8.11 -7.59 -35.25
CA GLN A 350 7.89 -8.47 -36.42
C GLN A 350 9.05 -9.42 -36.68
N ARG A 351 10.30 -8.98 -36.43
CA ARG A 351 11.51 -9.79 -36.62
C ARG A 351 11.72 -10.82 -35.52
N THR A 352 11.40 -10.49 -34.27
CA THR A 352 11.83 -11.26 -33.09
C THR A 352 10.68 -11.79 -32.23
N LYS A 353 9.45 -11.64 -32.70
CA LYS A 353 8.12 -11.95 -32.06
C LYS A 353 8.10 -12.61 -30.66
N ARG A 354 8.78 -13.74 -30.47
CA ARG A 354 8.80 -14.47 -29.20
C ARG A 354 10.00 -14.08 -28.31
N LEU A 355 11.14 -13.82 -28.94
CA LEU A 355 12.38 -13.53 -28.22
C LEU A 355 12.29 -12.19 -27.49
N ALA A 356 11.67 -11.16 -28.09
CA ALA A 356 11.52 -9.85 -27.46
C ALA A 356 10.68 -9.92 -26.16
N VAL A 357 9.60 -10.70 -26.17
CA VAL A 357 8.77 -10.90 -24.95
C VAL A 357 9.57 -11.61 -23.86
N VAL A 358 10.29 -12.67 -24.23
CA VAL A 358 11.12 -13.42 -23.28
C VAL A 358 12.25 -12.56 -22.73
N VAL A 359 12.90 -11.74 -23.58
CA VAL A 359 13.96 -10.82 -23.14
C VAL A 359 13.43 -9.74 -22.22
N VAL A 360 12.27 -9.13 -22.52
CA VAL A 360 11.64 -8.14 -21.63
C VAL A 360 11.24 -8.77 -20.30
N LEU A 361 10.62 -9.95 -20.32
CA LEU A 361 10.29 -10.72 -19.12
C LEU A 361 11.55 -11.01 -18.28
N PHE A 362 12.59 -11.54 -18.95
CA PHE A 362 13.86 -11.87 -18.28
C PHE A 362 14.53 -10.62 -17.71
N LEU A 363 14.60 -9.53 -18.48
CA LEU A 363 15.15 -8.26 -18.00
C LEU A 363 14.32 -7.67 -16.85
N THR A 364 12.98 -7.75 -16.92
CA THR A 364 12.12 -7.32 -15.82
C THR A 364 12.40 -8.09 -14.54
N ILE A 365 12.51 -9.42 -14.64
CA ILE A 365 12.88 -10.28 -13.51
C ILE A 365 14.30 -9.96 -13.04
N LEU A 366 15.27 -9.86 -13.96
CA LEU A 366 16.68 -9.63 -13.64
C LEU A 366 16.91 -8.27 -12.96
N VAL A 367 16.27 -7.20 -13.43
CA VAL A 367 16.45 -5.87 -12.83
C VAL A 367 15.77 -5.80 -11.48
N ASN A 368 14.58 -6.35 -11.35
CA ASN A 368 14.00 -6.47 -10.01
C ASN A 368 14.90 -7.32 -9.10
N TRP A 369 15.52 -8.36 -9.59
CA TRP A 369 16.46 -9.17 -8.81
C TRP A 369 17.72 -8.39 -8.38
N THR A 370 18.36 -7.66 -9.29
CA THR A 370 19.62 -6.94 -9.00
C THR A 370 19.42 -5.72 -8.10
N TYR A 371 18.24 -5.10 -8.12
CA TYR A 371 17.97 -3.87 -7.37
C TYR A 371 17.35 -4.09 -5.99
N THR A 372 16.81 -5.26 -5.69
CA THR A 372 16.04 -5.47 -4.44
C THR A 372 16.88 -5.90 -3.25
N GLU A 373 18.21 -5.80 -3.28
CA GLU A 373 19.10 -6.20 -2.17
C GLU A 373 18.63 -7.49 -1.45
N GLY A 374 18.10 -8.44 -2.20
CA GLY A 374 17.65 -9.71 -1.65
C GLY A 374 16.14 -9.89 -1.47
N PHE A 375 15.28 -9.01 -1.94
CA PHE A 375 13.82 -9.18 -1.82
C PHE A 375 13.21 -10.18 -2.80
N ILE A 376 13.85 -10.50 -3.91
CA ILE A 376 13.40 -11.57 -4.82
C ILE A 376 13.95 -12.91 -4.32
N VAL A 377 13.71 -13.99 -4.88
CA VAL A 377 14.24 -15.35 -4.58
C VAL A 377 15.21 -15.51 -3.37
N PRO A 378 16.09 -14.52 -3.07
CA PRO A 378 17.02 -14.60 -1.94
C PRO A 378 16.39 -14.81 -0.58
N ASN A 379 15.16 -14.34 -0.34
CA ASN A 379 14.57 -14.51 0.98
C ASN A 379 14.40 -15.98 1.37
N LEU A 380 14.17 -16.88 0.39
CA LEU A 380 14.19 -18.32 0.61
C LEU A 380 15.61 -18.89 0.81
N PHE A 381 16.62 -18.28 0.17
CA PHE A 381 17.97 -18.86 0.09
C PHE A 381 19.00 -18.13 0.95
N PHE A 382 18.79 -16.85 1.27
CA PHE A 382 19.77 -15.98 1.94
C PHE A 382 19.30 -15.41 3.28
N VAL A 383 18.10 -15.77 3.75
CA VAL A 383 17.63 -15.35 5.07
C VAL A 383 18.53 -15.95 6.16
N ASN A 384 18.87 -15.13 7.14
CA ASN A 384 19.51 -15.61 8.34
C ASN A 384 18.64 -16.67 9.03
N GLN A 385 19.16 -17.88 9.12
CA GLN A 385 18.43 -19.01 9.73
C GLN A 385 18.10 -18.75 11.20
N GLN A 386 18.90 -17.94 11.89
CA GLN A 386 18.65 -17.57 13.29
C GLN A 386 17.41 -16.67 13.39
N ASP A 387 17.29 -15.64 12.56
CA ASP A 387 16.12 -14.74 12.54
C ASP A 387 14.83 -15.50 12.23
N ARG A 388 14.91 -16.43 11.28
CA ARG A 388 13.81 -17.33 10.93
C ARG A 388 13.42 -18.20 12.12
N THR A 389 14.39 -18.83 12.77
CA THR A 389 14.18 -19.67 13.96
C THR A 389 13.58 -18.86 15.09
N ASP A 390 14.06 -17.65 15.34
CA ASP A 390 13.58 -16.76 16.40
C ASP A 390 12.11 -16.39 16.19
N TYR A 391 11.73 -16.03 14.96
CA TYR A 391 10.35 -15.70 14.63
C TYR A 391 9.37 -16.84 14.92
N TYR A 392 9.70 -18.05 14.46
CA TYR A 392 8.85 -19.22 14.68
C TYR A 392 8.87 -19.71 16.15
N THR A 393 9.97 -19.50 16.86
CA THR A 393 10.08 -19.81 18.29
C THR A 393 9.20 -18.89 19.12
N VAL A 394 9.19 -17.60 18.80
CA VAL A 394 8.27 -16.62 19.42
C VAL A 394 6.81 -17.05 19.18
N ALA A 395 6.46 -17.42 17.96
CA ALA A 395 5.13 -17.89 17.61
C ALA A 395 4.75 -19.22 18.34
N TYR A 396 5.71 -20.13 18.52
CA TYR A 396 5.50 -21.36 19.29
C TYR A 396 5.11 -21.05 20.74
N TYR A 397 5.82 -20.15 21.41
CA TYR A 397 5.45 -19.78 22.78
C TYR A 397 4.07 -19.16 22.86
N MET A 398 3.73 -18.24 21.95
CA MET A 398 2.41 -17.60 21.93
C MET A 398 1.28 -18.58 21.63
N SER A 399 1.52 -19.59 20.77
CA SER A 399 0.51 -20.58 20.38
C SER A 399 0.09 -21.52 21.52
N GLN A 400 0.79 -21.51 22.66
CA GLN A 400 0.39 -22.28 23.86
C GLN A 400 -0.76 -21.61 24.63
N VAL A 401 -1.09 -20.35 24.32
CA VAL A 401 -2.19 -19.61 24.93
C VAL A 401 -3.31 -19.47 23.90
N GLN A 402 -4.54 -19.76 24.32
CA GLN A 402 -5.71 -19.58 23.47
C GLN A 402 -6.01 -18.09 23.30
N ARG A 403 -6.17 -17.62 22.05
CA ARG A 403 -6.38 -16.20 21.74
C ARG A 403 -5.36 -15.28 22.44
N PRO A 404 -4.06 -15.48 22.21
CA PRO A 404 -3.04 -14.75 22.93
C PRO A 404 -3.13 -13.24 22.62
N THR A 405 -2.82 -12.41 23.62
CA THR A 405 -2.72 -10.97 23.47
C THR A 405 -1.27 -10.53 23.55
N LEU A 406 -0.88 -9.58 22.68
CA LEU A 406 0.50 -9.13 22.52
C LEU A 406 0.61 -7.63 22.67
N LEU A 407 1.61 -7.17 23.40
CA LEU A 407 2.07 -5.79 23.51
C LEU A 407 3.51 -5.68 23.03
N TYR A 408 3.76 -4.83 22.05
CA TYR A 408 5.10 -4.38 21.66
C TYR A 408 5.45 -3.14 22.48
N TYR A 409 6.07 -3.36 23.63
CA TYR A 409 6.37 -2.26 24.55
C TYR A 409 7.52 -1.40 24.06
N ARG A 410 7.22 -0.13 23.71
CA ARG A 410 8.17 0.82 23.13
C ARG A 410 8.91 0.26 21.91
N PHE A 411 8.23 -0.57 21.16
CA PHE A 411 8.74 -1.27 19.99
C PHE A 411 7.67 -1.32 18.89
N ALA A 412 8.10 -1.26 17.63
CA ALA A 412 7.20 -1.29 16.49
C ALA A 412 6.73 -2.72 16.17
N GLU A 413 5.50 -2.85 15.66
CA GLU A 413 4.96 -4.12 15.12
C GLU A 413 5.90 -4.66 14.02
N ARG A 414 6.23 -5.94 14.11
CA ARG A 414 7.13 -6.63 13.16
C ARG A 414 6.59 -7.99 12.72
N GLY A 415 5.31 -8.27 12.96
CA GLY A 415 4.67 -9.50 12.55
C GLY A 415 4.87 -10.69 13.47
N TYR A 416 5.57 -10.58 14.59
CA TYR A 416 5.85 -11.70 15.51
C TYR A 416 4.57 -12.40 16.02
N GLY A 417 3.47 -11.67 16.15
CA GLY A 417 2.20 -12.20 16.60
C GLY A 417 1.35 -12.90 15.53
N THR A 418 1.70 -12.76 14.25
CA THR A 418 0.83 -13.17 13.12
C THR A 418 0.59 -14.67 13.10
N LEU A 419 1.65 -15.50 13.15
CA LEU A 419 1.56 -16.97 13.16
C LEU A 419 0.75 -17.53 14.33
N ALA A 420 0.83 -16.88 15.48
CA ALA A 420 0.10 -17.28 16.68
C ALA A 420 -1.34 -16.75 16.71
N GLY A 421 -1.70 -15.85 15.80
CA GLY A 421 -2.99 -15.17 15.79
C GLY A 421 -3.14 -14.19 16.96
N ALA A 422 -2.04 -13.65 17.50
CA ALA A 422 -2.08 -12.78 18.66
C ALA A 422 -2.85 -11.48 18.38
N LEU A 423 -3.65 -11.03 19.35
CA LEU A 423 -4.46 -9.81 19.28
C LEU A 423 -3.79 -8.65 20.00
N PRO A 424 -4.09 -7.40 19.66
CA PRO A 424 -3.65 -6.25 20.42
C PRO A 424 -4.06 -6.34 21.89
N ALA A 425 -3.11 -6.15 22.80
CA ALA A 425 -3.37 -6.16 24.24
C ALA A 425 -3.76 -4.79 24.81
N SER A 426 -3.55 -3.73 24.04
CA SER A 426 -3.77 -2.35 24.43
C SER A 426 -4.24 -1.55 23.23
N LYS A 427 -4.91 -0.42 23.47
CA LYS A 427 -5.27 0.52 22.41
C LYS A 427 -4.05 0.90 21.57
N TYR A 428 -2.93 1.17 22.21
CA TYR A 428 -1.63 1.43 21.58
C TYR A 428 -0.69 0.23 21.80
N TRP A 429 -1.01 -0.91 21.20
CA TRP A 429 -0.30 -2.18 21.39
C TRP A 429 1.12 -2.19 20.82
N SER A 430 1.47 -1.17 20.06
CA SER A 430 2.77 -1.03 19.42
C SER A 430 3.10 0.46 19.30
N THR A 431 4.39 0.79 19.21
CA THR A 431 4.84 2.17 19.11
C THR A 431 4.81 2.63 17.67
N GLN A 432 4.02 3.66 17.38
CA GLN A 432 4.01 4.33 16.08
C GLN A 432 5.32 5.10 15.84
N THR A 433 5.52 5.58 14.62
CA THR A 433 6.74 6.31 14.22
C THR A 433 6.96 7.55 15.09
N ASP A 434 5.87 8.29 15.36
CA ASP A 434 5.89 9.51 16.18
C ASP A 434 4.81 9.41 17.28
N PRO A 435 5.06 8.61 18.35
CA PRO A 435 4.07 8.44 19.42
C PRO A 435 3.99 9.69 20.27
N THR A 436 2.76 10.11 20.62
CA THR A 436 2.57 11.14 21.66
C THR A 436 2.92 10.60 23.04
N GLN A 437 3.22 11.49 24.00
CA GLN A 437 3.48 11.07 25.38
C GLN A 437 2.26 10.33 25.96
N GLU A 438 1.05 10.75 25.65
CA GLU A 438 -0.19 10.08 26.09
C GLU A 438 -0.25 8.62 25.60
N MET A 439 0.09 8.35 24.35
CA MET A 439 0.12 6.99 23.79
C MET A 439 1.13 6.12 24.57
N LEU A 440 2.31 6.66 24.86
CA LEU A 440 3.35 5.96 25.62
C LEU A 440 2.92 5.69 27.07
N ASP A 441 2.22 6.63 27.70
CA ASP A 441 1.71 6.51 29.07
C ASP A 441 0.59 5.46 29.16
N VAL A 442 -0.32 5.42 28.19
CA VAL A 442 -1.35 4.38 28.09
C VAL A 442 -0.70 3.01 27.91
N GLN A 443 0.27 2.89 26.99
CA GLN A 443 0.98 1.65 26.75
C GLN A 443 1.72 1.17 28.02
N HIS A 444 2.38 2.09 28.72
CA HIS A 444 3.07 1.79 29.96
C HIS A 444 2.13 1.32 31.08
N ARG A 445 1.03 2.04 31.29
CA ARG A 445 0.00 1.67 32.28
C ARG A 445 -0.59 0.27 31.97
N ASP A 446 -0.91 0.01 30.71
CA ASP A 446 -1.50 -1.28 30.28
C ASP A 446 -0.49 -2.44 30.44
N ALA A 447 0.80 -2.17 30.22
CA ALA A 447 1.87 -3.12 30.53
C ALA A 447 1.93 -3.45 32.04
N LEU A 448 1.93 -2.42 32.89
CA LEU A 448 2.01 -2.59 34.34
C LEU A 448 0.79 -3.29 34.94
N THR A 449 -0.40 -3.08 34.38
CA THR A 449 -1.63 -3.75 34.86
C THR A 449 -1.77 -5.19 34.38
N GLY A 450 -0.80 -5.70 33.62
CA GLY A 450 -0.80 -7.11 33.17
C GLY A 450 -1.90 -7.42 32.18
N LYS A 451 -2.32 -6.48 31.33
CA LYS A 451 -3.35 -6.73 30.31
C LYS A 451 -2.89 -7.72 29.23
N ALA A 452 -1.60 -7.68 28.87
CA ALA A 452 -1.03 -8.53 27.83
C ALA A 452 -0.71 -9.94 28.36
N ASP A 453 -0.97 -10.97 27.58
CA ASP A 453 -0.41 -12.31 27.84
C ASP A 453 1.07 -12.34 27.53
N PHE A 454 1.49 -11.58 26.49
CA PHE A 454 2.86 -11.50 26.02
C PHE A 454 3.30 -10.06 25.80
N ILE A 455 4.58 -9.80 26.11
CA ILE A 455 5.26 -8.52 25.85
C ILE A 455 6.52 -8.79 25.06
N ILE A 456 6.71 -8.07 23.95
CA ILE A 456 7.99 -7.98 23.24
C ILE A 456 8.57 -6.59 23.47
N THR A 457 9.85 -6.53 23.87
CA THR A 457 10.57 -5.28 24.07
C THR A 457 12.08 -5.48 23.93
N TYR A 458 12.82 -4.39 23.85
CA TYR A 458 14.28 -4.44 23.93
C TYR A 458 14.72 -5.02 25.26
N LEU A 459 15.69 -5.94 25.22
CA LEU A 459 16.28 -6.55 26.41
C LEU A 459 17.28 -5.59 27.04
N THR A 460 16.79 -4.76 27.93
CA THR A 460 17.59 -3.90 28.79
C THR A 460 17.46 -4.32 30.26
N PRO A 461 18.44 -4.01 31.15
CA PRO A 461 18.31 -4.31 32.58
C PRO A 461 17.04 -3.70 33.20
N GLU A 462 16.65 -2.50 32.75
CA GLU A 462 15.48 -1.78 33.25
C GLU A 462 14.19 -2.53 32.84
N ASN A 463 14.05 -2.91 31.56
CA ASN A 463 12.89 -3.63 31.06
C ASN A 463 12.79 -5.04 31.70
N ASP A 464 13.94 -5.74 31.85
CA ASP A 464 13.96 -7.06 32.47
C ASP A 464 13.50 -6.98 33.95
N LYS A 465 14.04 -6.01 34.73
CA LYS A 465 13.61 -5.76 36.10
C LYS A 465 12.13 -5.34 36.19
N LEU A 466 11.69 -4.49 35.27
CA LEU A 466 10.29 -4.01 35.21
C LEU A 466 9.34 -5.19 35.07
N PHE A 467 9.48 -5.98 33.99
CA PHE A 467 8.52 -7.02 33.65
C PHE A 467 8.60 -8.22 34.61
N THR A 468 9.80 -8.61 35.03
CA THR A 468 9.94 -9.68 36.06
C THR A 468 9.37 -9.24 37.39
N GLY A 469 9.53 -7.97 37.76
CA GLY A 469 9.00 -7.41 39.02
C GLY A 469 7.48 -7.37 39.10
N ILE A 470 6.78 -7.33 37.97
CA ILE A 470 5.30 -7.38 37.90
C ILE A 470 4.73 -8.75 37.54
N GLY A 471 5.58 -9.81 37.61
CA GLY A 471 5.15 -11.19 37.48
C GLY A 471 5.20 -11.80 36.09
N TYR A 472 5.80 -11.14 35.11
CA TYR A 472 6.10 -11.77 33.82
C TYR A 472 7.37 -12.61 33.90
N HIS A 473 7.41 -13.68 33.14
CA HIS A 473 8.58 -14.55 32.98
C HIS A 473 9.20 -14.29 31.59
N ARG A 474 10.52 -14.04 31.54
CA ARG A 474 11.23 -14.01 30.27
C ARG A 474 11.32 -15.43 29.72
N VAL A 475 10.60 -15.71 28.64
CA VAL A 475 10.50 -17.06 28.05
C VAL A 475 11.43 -17.26 26.88
N TYR A 476 11.82 -16.19 26.19
CA TYR A 476 12.75 -16.27 25.06
C TYR A 476 13.53 -14.98 24.88
N LYS A 477 14.79 -15.10 24.43
CA LYS A 477 15.66 -14.01 24.03
C LYS A 477 16.06 -14.22 22.57
N PHE A 478 15.96 -13.18 21.74
CA PHE A 478 16.30 -13.21 20.34
C PHE A 478 16.85 -11.84 19.91
N ALA A 479 18.02 -11.85 19.27
CA ALA A 479 18.77 -10.64 18.97
C ALA A 479 18.90 -9.72 20.22
N ASP A 480 18.48 -8.46 20.11
CA ASP A 480 18.40 -7.46 21.17
C ASP A 480 17.03 -7.39 21.87
N LEU A 481 16.13 -8.33 21.54
CA LEU A 481 14.76 -8.39 22.03
C LEU A 481 14.56 -9.52 23.04
N ALA A 482 13.47 -9.40 23.81
CA ALA A 482 13.00 -10.45 24.69
C ALA A 482 11.48 -10.59 24.60
N LEU A 483 11.03 -11.86 24.68
CA LEU A 483 9.63 -12.22 24.87
C LEU A 483 9.38 -12.52 26.34
N TYR A 484 8.46 -11.78 26.94
CA TYR A 484 7.96 -12.01 28.28
C TYR A 484 6.55 -12.59 28.20
N SER A 485 6.23 -13.51 29.10
CA SER A 485 4.92 -14.13 29.23
C SER A 485 4.41 -14.05 30.66
N LYS A 486 3.10 -13.80 30.80
CA LYS A 486 2.38 -13.90 32.05
C LYS A 486 2.14 -15.36 32.46
N HIS A 487 2.25 -16.27 31.51
CA HIS A 487 1.98 -17.69 31.68
C HIS A 487 3.27 -18.51 31.83
N LYS A 488 3.21 -19.60 32.58
CA LYS A 488 4.27 -20.62 32.59
C LYS A 488 4.14 -21.49 31.34
N LEU A 489 5.10 -21.38 30.45
CA LEU A 489 5.09 -22.03 29.13
C LEU A 489 6.15 -23.12 29.09
N LYS A 490 5.93 -24.10 28.22
CA LYS A 490 6.90 -25.17 27.94
C LYS A 490 7.88 -24.71 26.86
N ALA A 491 9.16 -24.83 27.12
CA ALA A 491 10.17 -24.66 26.10
C ALA A 491 10.04 -25.77 25.02
N PRO A 492 10.37 -25.48 23.76
CA PRO A 492 10.38 -26.52 22.74
C PRO A 492 11.40 -27.60 23.13
N SER A 493 11.03 -28.88 22.96
CA SER A 493 11.89 -30.03 23.29
C SER A 493 13.16 -30.09 22.44
N GLN A 494 13.10 -29.50 21.25
CA GLN A 494 14.23 -29.33 20.33
C GLN A 494 14.17 -27.93 19.70
N PRO A 495 15.31 -27.35 19.28
CA PRO A 495 15.29 -26.10 18.54
C PRO A 495 14.38 -26.18 17.32
N ILE A 496 13.51 -25.18 17.15
CA ILE A 496 12.57 -25.13 16.01
C ILE A 496 13.39 -24.95 14.73
N ARG A 497 13.28 -25.93 13.83
CA ARG A 497 13.92 -25.91 12.53
C ARG A 497 12.88 -25.59 11.45
N VAL A 498 13.14 -24.59 10.65
CA VAL A 498 12.24 -24.13 9.59
C VAL A 498 12.89 -24.35 8.24
N SER A 499 12.33 -25.24 7.46
CA SER A 499 12.79 -25.52 6.10
C SER A 499 12.24 -24.50 5.11
N ASN A 500 12.90 -24.38 3.93
CA ASN A 500 12.36 -23.56 2.84
C ASN A 500 10.97 -24.06 2.37
N LEU A 501 10.70 -25.35 2.52
CA LEU A 501 9.40 -25.93 2.21
C LEU A 501 8.30 -25.46 3.19
N ASP A 502 8.64 -25.31 4.48
CA ASP A 502 7.71 -24.75 5.47
C ASP A 502 7.37 -23.31 5.16
N VAL A 503 8.39 -22.53 4.72
CA VAL A 503 8.18 -21.13 4.28
C VAL A 503 7.28 -21.08 3.05
N LEU A 504 7.58 -21.85 2.00
CA LEU A 504 6.77 -21.91 0.78
C LEU A 504 5.33 -22.32 1.04
N LEU A 505 5.10 -23.29 1.91
CA LEU A 505 3.78 -23.81 2.25
C LEU A 505 3.13 -23.05 3.40
N LYS A 506 3.81 -22.04 3.96
CA LYS A 506 3.35 -21.27 5.13
C LYS A 506 2.93 -22.16 6.30
N ARG A 507 3.68 -23.25 6.53
CA ARG A 507 3.42 -24.20 7.59
C ARG A 507 4.00 -23.76 8.93
N LYS A 508 3.36 -24.16 10.02
CA LYS A 508 3.94 -24.10 11.36
C LYS A 508 4.75 -25.39 11.57
N PRO A 509 6.08 -25.30 11.82
CA PRO A 509 6.92 -26.48 12.02
C PRO A 509 6.82 -27.06 13.47
N PHE A 510 5.74 -26.71 14.20
CA PHE A 510 5.47 -27.11 15.58
C PHE A 510 3.98 -27.39 15.81
#